data_268b5bf439335bbe47decdeea03dadaf
#
_entry.id   268b5bf439335bbe47decdeea03dadaf
#
_cell.length_a   1.000
_cell.length_b   1.000
_cell.length_c   1.000
_cell.angle_alpha   90.00
_cell.angle_beta   90.00
_cell.angle_gamma   90.00
#
_symmetry.space_group_name_H-M   'P 1'
#
loop_
_entity.id
_entity.type
_entity.pdbx_description
1 polymer ?
#
loop_
_entity_poly.entity_id
_entity_poly.type
_entity_poly.pdbx_seq_one_letter_code
_entity_poly.pdbx_strand_id
1 'polypeptide(L)'
;PILSGIADYIGNKKTFLRFFCYVGSFSCIGLYWFDLEKIYIGLLFYFFALISFWASLVFYNSYLPDIASKDKQDYISAKGYALGYVGSVILLLFNLGMVKYPSFFGIHPPGAELQAMKYSFVSVGIWWLLFSQYSFYHLPNFSKKKKIIKDVFFNGYIELKEVWDEFRDILVIKKFLSAFFIYSSALQTVLLIAAYFGEQEILWKDTEQKTLGLIISILLIQLIAMVGAVFTAWISKKIGNINTLILLNVFWAFLCIGAFFISKPNEFYIAAGLVGLVMGGIQALSRSTFSKMIPKTDNTTSYFSFYDVTQKVSIVIGMSLFAFIDQITGSMRNSILVFLVFFVIGAYMLSNIRTNNI
;
A
#
# COMPACT_ATOMS: atom_id res chain seq x y z
N PRO A 1 11.36 11.45 -4.19
CA PRO A 1 11.15 12.91 -4.06
C PRO A 1 11.71 13.72 -5.23
N ILE A 2 12.98 13.54 -5.64
CA ILE A 2 13.58 14.34 -6.72
C ILE A 2 12.76 14.26 -8.01
N LEU A 3 12.34 13.07 -8.43
CA LEU A 3 11.50 12.89 -9.62
C LEU A 3 10.10 13.53 -9.46
N SER A 4 9.60 13.63 -8.24
CA SER A 4 8.33 14.32 -7.96
C SER A 4 8.47 15.83 -8.14
N GLY A 5 9.57 16.44 -7.64
CA GLY A 5 9.88 17.84 -7.89
C GLY A 5 10.06 18.15 -9.39
N ILE A 6 10.74 17.26 -10.12
CA ILE A 6 10.87 17.38 -11.58
C ILE A 6 9.51 17.31 -12.27
N ALA A 7 8.64 16.38 -11.85
CA ALA A 7 7.30 16.23 -12.43
C ALA A 7 6.42 17.45 -12.19
N ASP A 8 6.49 18.04 -11.00
CA ASP A 8 5.76 19.26 -10.64
C ASP A 8 6.33 20.47 -11.40
N TYR A 9 7.67 20.59 -11.51
CA TYR A 9 8.32 21.65 -12.28
C TYR A 9 7.93 21.64 -13.77
N ILE A 10 7.92 20.46 -14.39
CA ILE A 10 7.52 20.28 -15.81
C ILE A 10 5.99 20.36 -15.97
N GLY A 11 5.23 20.09 -14.90
CA GLY A 11 3.78 19.99 -14.92
C GLY A 11 3.26 18.75 -15.66
N ASN A 12 4.02 17.64 -15.68
CA ASN A 12 3.65 16.45 -16.45
C ASN A 12 3.82 15.15 -15.67
N LYS A 13 3.16 15.06 -14.51
CA LYS A 13 3.17 13.85 -13.67
C LYS A 13 2.63 12.59 -14.37
N LYS A 14 1.79 12.75 -15.41
CA LYS A 14 1.24 11.62 -16.18
C LYS A 14 2.31 10.85 -16.94
N THR A 15 3.30 11.53 -17.51
CA THR A 15 4.42 10.89 -18.21
C THR A 15 5.25 10.04 -17.27
N PHE A 16 5.53 10.53 -16.05
CA PHE A 16 6.24 9.74 -15.04
C PHE A 16 5.42 8.52 -14.58
N LEU A 17 4.12 8.70 -14.35
CA LEU A 17 3.22 7.59 -14.03
C LEU A 17 3.25 6.51 -15.13
N ARG A 18 3.15 6.91 -16.40
CA ARG A 18 3.22 5.98 -17.56
C ARG A 18 4.56 5.25 -17.60
N PHE A 19 5.66 5.98 -17.46
CA PHE A 19 7.00 5.40 -17.49
C PHE A 19 7.15 4.30 -16.45
N PHE A 20 6.80 4.57 -15.20
CA PHE A 20 6.93 3.59 -14.13
C PHE A 20 5.93 2.43 -14.29
N CYS A 21 4.71 2.67 -14.74
CA CYS A 21 3.77 1.58 -15.04
C CYS A 21 4.31 0.65 -16.13
N TYR A 22 4.91 1.19 -17.19
CA TYR A 22 5.47 0.37 -18.27
C TYR A 22 6.72 -0.41 -17.80
N VAL A 23 7.67 0.26 -17.15
CA VAL A 23 8.86 -0.42 -16.63
C VAL A 23 8.46 -1.52 -15.64
N GLY A 24 7.52 -1.25 -14.73
CA GLY A 24 7.04 -2.24 -13.77
C GLY A 24 6.34 -3.42 -14.43
N SER A 25 5.45 -3.17 -15.40
CA SER A 25 4.73 -4.21 -16.12
C SER A 25 5.68 -5.11 -16.92
N PHE A 26 6.64 -4.54 -17.64
CA PHE A 26 7.64 -5.32 -18.37
C PHE A 26 8.58 -6.08 -17.43
N SER A 27 8.91 -5.50 -16.30
CA SER A 27 9.71 -6.20 -15.27
C SER A 27 8.95 -7.39 -14.68
N CYS A 28 7.65 -7.27 -14.41
CA CYS A 28 6.82 -8.40 -14.00
C CYS A 28 6.79 -9.50 -15.07
N ILE A 29 6.64 -9.14 -16.34
CA ILE A 29 6.73 -10.10 -17.46
C ILE A 29 8.13 -10.75 -17.50
N GLY A 30 9.19 -9.98 -17.28
CA GLY A 30 10.57 -10.45 -17.23
C GLY A 30 10.83 -11.50 -16.13
N LEU A 31 10.05 -11.52 -15.05
CA LEU A 31 10.13 -12.56 -14.02
C LEU A 31 9.76 -13.95 -14.55
N TYR A 32 9.18 -14.09 -15.73
CA TYR A 32 9.02 -15.37 -16.42
C TYR A 32 10.35 -16.13 -16.57
N TRP A 33 11.45 -15.41 -16.82
CA TRP A 33 12.80 -15.99 -16.95
C TRP A 33 13.51 -16.20 -15.62
N PHE A 34 12.80 -16.04 -14.49
CA PHE A 34 13.36 -16.39 -13.18
C PHE A 34 13.69 -17.85 -13.11
N ASP A 35 14.95 -18.15 -12.76
CA ASP A 35 15.44 -19.49 -12.54
C ASP A 35 16.44 -19.50 -11.38
N LEU A 36 16.46 -20.58 -10.61
CA LEU A 36 17.37 -20.72 -9.46
C LEU A 36 18.86 -20.71 -9.87
N GLU A 37 19.16 -21.19 -11.09
CA GLU A 37 20.53 -21.13 -11.64
C GLU A 37 20.95 -19.69 -12.01
N LYS A 38 19.97 -18.82 -12.29
CA LYS A 38 20.17 -17.41 -12.71
C LYS A 38 19.43 -16.43 -11.80
N ILE A 39 19.51 -16.67 -10.49
CA ILE A 39 18.75 -15.91 -9.47
C ILE A 39 18.92 -14.39 -9.59
N TYR A 40 20.11 -13.93 -9.99
CA TYR A 40 20.39 -12.49 -10.14
C TYR A 40 19.52 -11.81 -11.20
N ILE A 41 19.16 -12.52 -12.27
CA ILE A 41 18.26 -11.99 -13.31
C ILE A 41 16.86 -11.77 -12.73
N GLY A 42 16.36 -12.75 -11.99
CA GLY A 42 15.07 -12.63 -11.31
C GLY A 42 15.06 -11.50 -10.27
N LEU A 43 16.12 -11.39 -9.46
CA LEU A 43 16.28 -10.30 -8.49
C LEU A 43 16.32 -8.93 -9.17
N LEU A 44 16.96 -8.81 -10.34
CA LEU A 44 17.01 -7.58 -11.11
C LEU A 44 15.61 -7.16 -11.60
N PHE A 45 14.85 -8.08 -12.19
CA PHE A 45 13.47 -7.81 -12.59
C PHE A 45 12.57 -7.48 -11.40
N TYR A 46 12.70 -8.22 -10.29
CA TYR A 46 11.98 -7.94 -9.07
C TYR A 46 12.28 -6.54 -8.52
N PHE A 47 13.55 -6.14 -8.50
CA PHE A 47 13.99 -4.81 -8.08
C PHE A 47 13.35 -3.70 -8.92
N PHE A 48 13.40 -3.81 -10.26
CA PHE A 48 12.77 -2.83 -11.14
C PHE A 48 11.23 -2.83 -11.03
N ALA A 49 10.60 -3.99 -10.89
CA ALA A 49 9.17 -4.08 -10.66
C ALA A 49 8.75 -3.37 -9.35
N LEU A 50 9.50 -3.61 -8.26
CA LEU A 50 9.24 -3.04 -6.95
C LEU A 50 9.43 -1.52 -6.93
N ILE A 51 10.55 -1.01 -7.46
CA ILE A 51 10.79 0.44 -7.57
C ILE A 51 9.71 1.11 -8.42
N SER A 52 9.37 0.51 -9.55
CA SER A 52 8.36 1.06 -10.46
C SER A 52 6.98 1.09 -9.82
N PHE A 53 6.62 0.04 -9.08
CA PHE A 53 5.37 0.01 -8.33
C PHE A 53 5.29 1.15 -7.31
N TRP A 54 6.30 1.29 -6.46
CA TRP A 54 6.30 2.32 -5.44
C TRP A 54 6.38 3.74 -6.01
N ALA A 55 7.19 3.95 -7.05
CA ALA A 55 7.25 5.25 -7.72
C ALA A 55 5.92 5.61 -8.40
N SER A 56 5.27 4.66 -9.08
CA SER A 56 3.97 4.89 -9.71
C SER A 56 2.89 5.31 -8.70
N LEU A 57 2.93 4.77 -7.48
CA LEU A 57 1.96 5.11 -6.43
C LEU A 57 2.05 6.57 -5.98
N VAL A 58 3.24 7.17 -5.94
CA VAL A 58 3.40 8.60 -5.61
C VAL A 58 2.64 9.45 -6.62
N PHE A 59 2.88 9.20 -7.93
CA PHE A 59 2.21 9.93 -8.99
C PHE A 59 0.70 9.65 -9.02
N TYR A 60 0.29 8.40 -8.81
CA TYR A 60 -1.12 8.02 -8.72
C TYR A 60 -1.82 8.74 -7.55
N ASN A 61 -1.24 8.72 -6.36
CA ASN A 61 -1.82 9.34 -5.18
C ASN A 61 -1.96 10.86 -5.35
N SER A 62 -1.01 11.51 -6.03
CA SER A 62 -1.02 12.96 -6.26
C SER A 62 -2.15 13.45 -7.18
N TYR A 63 -2.86 12.54 -7.86
CA TYR A 63 -4.06 12.89 -8.63
C TYR A 63 -5.30 13.10 -7.76
N LEU A 64 -5.32 12.61 -6.52
CA LEU A 64 -6.52 12.67 -5.69
C LEU A 64 -7.08 14.09 -5.51
N PRO A 65 -6.26 15.13 -5.19
CA PRO A 65 -6.75 16.50 -5.10
C PRO A 65 -7.15 17.11 -6.45
N ASP A 66 -6.66 16.58 -7.58
CA ASP A 66 -6.98 17.10 -8.90
C ASP A 66 -8.30 16.55 -9.47
N ILE A 67 -8.66 15.31 -9.08
CA ILE A 67 -9.83 14.62 -9.62
C ILE A 67 -11.05 14.67 -8.69
N ALA A 68 -10.86 15.14 -7.45
CA ALA A 68 -11.91 15.17 -6.44
C ALA A 68 -11.87 16.45 -5.60
N SER A 69 -13.02 17.09 -5.42
CA SER A 69 -13.20 18.16 -4.41
C SER A 69 -13.03 17.59 -3.00
N LYS A 70 -12.60 18.43 -2.05
CA LYS A 70 -12.25 18.00 -0.67
C LYS A 70 -13.34 17.13 -0.01
N ASP A 71 -14.61 17.45 -0.24
CA ASP A 71 -15.78 16.71 0.27
C ASP A 71 -15.92 15.30 -0.32
N LYS A 72 -15.39 15.05 -1.53
CA LYS A 72 -15.47 13.77 -2.24
C LYS A 72 -14.19 12.92 -2.15
N GLN A 73 -13.08 13.48 -1.66
CA GLN A 73 -11.78 12.78 -1.63
C GLN A 73 -11.83 11.48 -0.82
N ASP A 74 -12.54 11.44 0.31
CA ASP A 74 -12.66 10.21 1.11
C ASP A 74 -13.36 9.10 0.33
N TYR A 75 -14.47 9.43 -0.33
CA TYR A 75 -15.21 8.49 -1.14
C TYR A 75 -14.40 7.99 -2.34
N ILE A 76 -13.73 8.89 -3.07
CA ILE A 76 -12.90 8.53 -4.24
C ILE A 76 -11.68 7.70 -3.81
N SER A 77 -11.05 8.07 -2.68
CA SER A 77 -9.95 7.29 -2.11
C SER A 77 -10.41 5.87 -1.74
N ALA A 78 -11.52 5.75 -1.02
CA ALA A 78 -12.09 4.47 -0.62
C ALA A 78 -12.48 3.60 -1.83
N LYS A 79 -13.11 4.20 -2.84
CA LYS A 79 -13.48 3.52 -4.09
C LYS A 79 -12.25 3.01 -4.84
N GLY A 80 -11.15 3.79 -4.87
CA GLY A 80 -9.90 3.37 -5.50
C GLY A 80 -9.30 2.15 -4.80
N TYR A 81 -9.24 2.14 -3.47
CA TYR A 81 -8.78 0.99 -2.70
C TYR A 81 -9.71 -0.22 -2.87
N ALA A 82 -11.03 -0.02 -2.78
CA ALA A 82 -12.00 -1.10 -2.95
C ALA A 82 -11.88 -1.79 -4.31
N LEU A 83 -11.77 -1.01 -5.40
CA LEU A 83 -11.54 -1.56 -6.75
C LEU A 83 -10.19 -2.26 -6.88
N GLY A 84 -9.15 -1.75 -6.20
CA GLY A 84 -7.85 -2.41 -6.13
C GLY A 84 -7.95 -3.80 -5.49
N TYR A 85 -8.67 -3.93 -4.37
CA TYR A 85 -8.90 -5.23 -3.72
C TYR A 85 -9.69 -6.19 -4.61
N VAL A 86 -10.73 -5.71 -5.30
CA VAL A 86 -11.47 -6.55 -6.28
C VAL A 86 -10.55 -7.07 -7.37
N GLY A 87 -9.75 -6.19 -7.99
CA GLY A 87 -8.80 -6.57 -9.03
C GLY A 87 -7.77 -7.59 -8.54
N SER A 88 -7.28 -7.40 -7.32
CA SER A 88 -6.32 -8.29 -6.66
C SER A 88 -6.92 -9.69 -6.42
N VAL A 89 -8.17 -9.77 -5.94
CA VAL A 89 -8.86 -11.05 -5.73
C VAL A 89 -9.07 -11.79 -7.05
N ILE A 90 -9.54 -11.09 -8.10
CA ILE A 90 -9.77 -11.69 -9.42
C ILE A 90 -8.47 -12.29 -9.97
N LEU A 91 -7.38 -11.50 -9.95
CA LEU A 91 -6.09 -11.95 -10.47
C LEU A 91 -5.49 -13.08 -9.62
N LEU A 92 -5.62 -13.01 -8.29
CA LEU A 92 -5.15 -14.06 -7.39
C LEU A 92 -5.88 -15.39 -7.65
N LEU A 93 -7.22 -15.35 -7.78
CA LEU A 93 -8.01 -16.56 -8.09
C LEU A 93 -7.67 -17.14 -9.46
N PHE A 94 -7.47 -16.27 -10.47
CA PHE A 94 -7.04 -16.69 -11.80
C PHE A 94 -5.68 -17.40 -11.75
N ASN A 95 -4.69 -16.81 -11.10
CA ASN A 95 -3.35 -17.38 -10.98
C ASN A 95 -3.34 -18.66 -10.15
N LEU A 96 -4.11 -18.70 -9.06
CA LEU A 96 -4.26 -19.90 -8.24
C LEU A 96 -4.90 -21.05 -9.04
N GLY A 97 -5.94 -20.74 -9.82
CA GLY A 97 -6.57 -21.71 -10.73
C GLY A 97 -5.59 -22.26 -11.75
N MET A 98 -4.73 -21.40 -12.32
CA MET A 98 -3.70 -21.79 -13.28
C MET A 98 -2.64 -22.71 -12.65
N VAL A 99 -2.20 -22.43 -11.42
CA VAL A 99 -1.22 -23.26 -10.71
C VAL A 99 -1.82 -24.59 -10.27
N LYS A 100 -3.08 -24.59 -9.79
CA LYS A 100 -3.75 -25.81 -9.29
C LYS A 100 -4.26 -26.74 -10.41
N TYR A 101 -4.65 -26.17 -11.54
CA TYR A 101 -5.21 -26.88 -12.68
C TYR A 101 -4.47 -26.52 -13.99
N PRO A 102 -3.14 -26.74 -14.08
CA PRO A 102 -2.34 -26.25 -15.20
C PRO A 102 -2.78 -26.86 -16.54
N SER A 103 -3.24 -28.10 -16.57
CA SER A 103 -3.73 -28.78 -17.79
C SER A 103 -4.94 -28.08 -18.42
N PHE A 104 -5.81 -27.45 -17.62
CA PHE A 104 -6.94 -26.65 -18.13
C PHE A 104 -6.47 -25.42 -18.94
N PHE A 105 -5.28 -24.93 -18.65
CA PHE A 105 -4.65 -23.81 -19.35
C PHE A 105 -3.67 -24.25 -20.44
N GLY A 106 -3.66 -25.54 -20.81
CA GLY A 106 -2.76 -26.09 -21.82
C GLY A 106 -1.32 -26.25 -21.35
N ILE A 107 -1.07 -26.24 -20.05
CA ILE A 107 0.25 -26.44 -19.45
C ILE A 107 0.37 -27.90 -19.01
N HIS A 108 1.26 -28.64 -19.66
CA HIS A 108 1.38 -30.10 -19.46
C HIS A 108 2.69 -30.48 -18.75
N PRO A 109 2.71 -31.62 -17.99
CA PRO A 109 3.94 -32.17 -17.40
C PRO A 109 5.04 -32.45 -18.45
N PRO A 110 6.34 -32.44 -18.06
CA PRO A 110 6.86 -32.27 -16.71
C PRO A 110 6.96 -30.79 -16.26
N GLY A 111 6.83 -30.51 -14.94
CA GLY A 111 7.03 -29.17 -14.37
C GLY A 111 5.88 -28.19 -14.55
N ALA A 112 4.66 -28.69 -14.76
CA ALA A 112 3.48 -27.86 -15.05
C ALA A 112 3.18 -26.80 -13.99
N GLU A 113 3.34 -27.09 -12.68
CA GLU A 113 3.15 -26.11 -11.60
C GLU A 113 4.14 -24.95 -11.68
N LEU A 114 5.43 -25.26 -11.84
CA LEU A 114 6.48 -24.26 -11.97
C LEU A 114 6.26 -23.39 -13.21
N GLN A 115 5.86 -23.98 -14.32
CA GLN A 115 5.53 -23.26 -15.53
C GLN A 115 4.31 -22.35 -15.33
N ALA A 116 3.27 -22.81 -14.64
CA ALA A 116 2.11 -22.02 -14.28
C ALA A 116 2.48 -20.83 -13.36
N MET A 117 3.39 -21.03 -12.40
CA MET A 117 3.91 -19.95 -11.56
C MET A 117 4.64 -18.89 -12.41
N LYS A 118 5.44 -19.30 -13.41
CA LYS A 118 6.11 -18.36 -14.33
C LYS A 118 5.08 -17.59 -15.17
N TYR A 119 4.02 -18.22 -15.64
CA TYR A 119 2.93 -17.54 -16.35
C TYR A 119 2.12 -16.60 -15.44
N SER A 120 2.06 -16.88 -14.13
CA SER A 120 1.44 -15.95 -13.17
C SER A 120 2.14 -14.58 -13.14
N PHE A 121 3.47 -14.54 -13.24
CA PHE A 121 4.19 -13.27 -13.36
C PHE A 121 3.84 -12.52 -14.65
N VAL A 122 3.71 -13.25 -15.76
CA VAL A 122 3.30 -12.67 -17.05
C VAL A 122 1.89 -12.08 -16.93
N SER A 123 0.96 -12.83 -16.33
CA SER A 123 -0.43 -12.37 -16.14
C SER A 123 -0.50 -11.09 -15.29
N VAL A 124 0.31 -10.98 -14.24
CA VAL A 124 0.42 -9.76 -13.42
C VAL A 124 0.91 -8.58 -14.24
N GLY A 125 1.96 -8.77 -15.06
CA GLY A 125 2.48 -7.70 -15.90
C GLY A 125 1.48 -7.25 -16.97
N ILE A 126 0.78 -8.18 -17.62
CA ILE A 126 -0.27 -7.88 -18.60
C ILE A 126 -1.44 -7.16 -17.92
N TRP A 127 -1.89 -7.64 -16.75
CA TRP A 127 -2.95 -7.01 -15.97
C TRP A 127 -2.61 -5.55 -15.65
N TRP A 128 -1.41 -5.31 -15.13
CA TRP A 128 -0.95 -3.96 -14.82
C TRP A 128 -0.90 -3.09 -16.07
N LEU A 129 -0.33 -3.60 -17.17
CA LEU A 129 -0.24 -2.89 -18.45
C LEU A 129 -1.62 -2.47 -18.95
N LEU A 130 -2.58 -3.38 -19.01
CA LEU A 130 -3.90 -3.13 -19.58
C LEU A 130 -4.73 -2.15 -18.75
N PHE A 131 -4.82 -2.38 -17.42
CA PHE A 131 -5.60 -1.50 -16.56
C PHE A 131 -4.99 -0.10 -16.40
N SER A 132 -3.67 0.03 -16.51
CA SER A 132 -3.01 1.33 -16.51
C SER A 132 -3.41 2.19 -17.72
N GLN A 133 -3.69 1.59 -18.91
CA GLN A 133 -4.16 2.35 -20.07
C GLN A 133 -5.49 3.04 -19.80
N TYR A 134 -6.43 2.37 -19.12
CA TYR A 134 -7.69 2.98 -18.72
C TYR A 134 -7.47 4.23 -17.85
N SER A 135 -6.57 4.12 -16.88
CA SER A 135 -6.19 5.25 -16.02
C SER A 135 -5.54 6.38 -16.84
N PHE A 136 -4.65 6.05 -17.76
CA PHE A 136 -4.00 7.06 -18.62
C PHE A 136 -4.97 7.76 -19.56
N TYR A 137 -6.01 7.10 -19.99
CA TYR A 137 -7.02 7.71 -20.82
C TYR A 137 -7.85 8.75 -20.05
N HIS A 138 -8.27 8.43 -18.82
CA HIS A 138 -9.19 9.27 -18.05
C HIS A 138 -8.52 10.33 -17.16
N LEU A 139 -7.27 10.12 -16.74
CA LEU A 139 -6.58 11.08 -15.91
C LEU A 139 -6.29 12.38 -16.66
N PRO A 140 -6.52 13.56 -16.02
CA PRO A 140 -6.24 14.83 -16.63
C PRO A 140 -4.75 15.01 -16.94
N ASN A 141 -4.45 15.76 -17.99
CA ASN A 141 -3.09 16.08 -18.38
C ASN A 141 -2.85 17.59 -18.13
N PHE A 142 -2.15 17.90 -17.06
CA PHE A 142 -1.78 19.27 -16.70
C PHE A 142 -0.40 19.58 -17.31
N SER A 143 -0.33 19.77 -18.62
CA SER A 143 0.92 20.17 -19.25
C SER A 143 1.10 21.69 -19.11
N LYS A 144 1.85 22.15 -18.13
CA LYS A 144 2.47 23.45 -18.22
C LYS A 144 3.60 23.33 -19.22
N LYS A 145 3.48 24.01 -20.38
CA LYS A 145 4.56 24.12 -21.39
C LYS A 145 5.72 24.95 -20.85
N LYS A 146 6.32 24.57 -19.73
CA LYS A 146 7.65 25.08 -19.40
C LYS A 146 8.64 24.38 -20.34
N LYS A 147 9.36 25.14 -21.16
CA LYS A 147 10.46 24.62 -21.99
C LYS A 147 11.41 23.85 -21.08
N ILE A 148 11.81 22.66 -21.51
CA ILE A 148 12.87 21.89 -20.87
C ILE A 148 14.14 22.74 -20.95
N ILE A 149 14.49 23.44 -19.86
CA ILE A 149 15.70 24.22 -19.72
C ILE A 149 16.81 23.29 -19.22
N LYS A 150 18.07 23.61 -19.55
CA LYS A 150 19.25 22.78 -19.26
C LYS A 150 19.39 22.26 -17.83
N ASP A 151 18.68 22.85 -16.85
CA ASP A 151 18.84 22.53 -15.42
C ASP A 151 17.59 21.91 -14.77
N VAL A 152 16.89 20.99 -15.46
CA VAL A 152 15.65 20.37 -14.99
C VAL A 152 15.82 19.67 -13.62
N PHE A 153 16.96 19.00 -13.41
CA PHE A 153 17.26 18.36 -12.12
C PHE A 153 17.40 19.36 -10.99
N PHE A 154 18.11 20.48 -11.25
CA PHE A 154 18.33 21.53 -10.26
C PHE A 154 17.01 22.24 -9.93
N ASN A 155 16.22 22.57 -10.93
CA ASN A 155 14.90 23.19 -10.75
C ASN A 155 13.93 22.26 -10.02
N GLY A 156 13.94 20.96 -10.32
CA GLY A 156 13.16 19.96 -9.57
C GLY A 156 13.59 19.84 -8.11
N TYR A 157 14.88 19.99 -7.82
CA TYR A 157 15.37 20.06 -6.44
C TYR A 157 14.94 21.33 -5.72
N ILE A 158 14.97 22.48 -6.40
CA ILE A 158 14.48 23.76 -5.84
C ILE A 158 12.99 23.64 -5.49
N GLU A 159 12.17 23.15 -6.41
CA GLU A 159 10.73 22.93 -6.19
C GLU A 159 10.47 22.02 -4.98
N LEU A 160 11.23 20.93 -4.87
CA LEU A 160 11.15 20.02 -3.72
C LEU A 160 11.56 20.72 -2.40
N LYS A 161 12.57 21.57 -2.44
CA LYS A 161 13.03 22.33 -1.28
C LYS A 161 12.01 23.37 -0.84
N GLU A 162 11.40 24.09 -1.78
CA GLU A 162 10.32 25.03 -1.50
C GLU A 162 9.15 24.32 -0.81
N VAL A 163 8.71 23.19 -1.33
CA VAL A 163 7.65 22.37 -0.69
C VAL A 163 8.08 21.88 0.69
N TRP A 164 9.37 21.55 0.89
CA TRP A 164 9.89 21.17 2.21
C TRP A 164 9.84 22.33 3.21
N ASP A 165 10.20 23.54 2.78
CA ASP A 165 10.18 24.73 3.61
C ASP A 165 8.72 25.12 3.96
N GLU A 166 7.80 25.15 2.98
CA GLU A 166 6.37 25.32 3.23
C GLU A 166 5.81 24.26 4.20
N PHE A 167 6.21 23.01 4.00
CA PHE A 167 5.80 21.89 4.84
C PHE A 167 6.22 22.07 6.31
N ARG A 168 7.40 22.66 6.55
CA ARG A 168 7.88 22.96 7.91
C ARG A 168 7.01 23.97 8.64
N ASP A 169 6.31 24.83 7.92
CA ASP A 169 5.47 25.88 8.49
C ASP A 169 4.01 25.44 8.72
N ILE A 170 3.56 24.38 8.02
CA ILE A 170 2.20 23.85 8.18
C ILE A 170 2.13 22.86 9.34
N LEU A 171 1.86 23.37 10.54
CA LEU A 171 1.83 22.59 11.78
C LEU A 171 0.88 21.38 11.72
N VAL A 172 -0.26 21.49 11.02
CA VAL A 172 -1.26 20.41 10.89
C VAL A 172 -0.68 19.23 10.12
N ILE A 173 -0.01 19.48 9.01
CA ILE A 173 0.63 18.44 8.19
C ILE A 173 1.74 17.73 8.99
N LYS A 174 2.58 18.51 9.71
CA LYS A 174 3.63 17.94 10.58
C LYS A 174 3.05 16.98 11.62
N LYS A 175 2.04 17.45 12.37
CA LYS A 175 1.38 16.63 13.40
C LYS A 175 0.77 15.35 12.78
N PHE A 176 0.11 15.50 11.62
CA PHE A 176 -0.48 14.36 10.94
C PHE A 176 0.57 13.36 10.48
N LEU A 177 1.63 13.79 9.80
CA LEU A 177 2.67 12.88 9.31
C LEU A 177 3.49 12.24 10.44
N SER A 178 3.68 12.95 11.56
CA SER A 178 4.30 12.34 12.75
C SER A 178 3.40 11.23 13.33
N ALA A 179 2.09 11.45 13.43
CA ALA A 179 1.15 10.42 13.84
C ALA A 179 1.09 9.27 12.83
N PHE A 180 1.02 9.62 11.52
CA PHE A 180 1.03 8.65 10.42
C PHE A 180 2.28 7.78 10.43
N PHE A 181 3.46 8.36 10.65
CA PHE A 181 4.71 7.63 10.78
C PHE A 181 4.62 6.55 11.87
N ILE A 182 4.13 6.91 13.05
CA ILE A 182 4.04 5.99 14.20
C ILE A 182 3.06 4.85 13.90
N TYR A 183 1.80 5.14 13.58
CA TYR A 183 0.84 4.05 13.36
C TYR A 183 1.07 3.29 12.06
N SER A 184 1.67 3.92 11.04
CA SER A 184 2.03 3.23 9.80
C SER A 184 3.17 2.24 10.01
N SER A 185 4.12 2.52 10.95
CA SER A 185 5.16 1.55 11.32
C SER A 185 4.54 0.25 11.83
N ALA A 186 3.53 0.33 12.67
CA ALA A 186 2.81 -0.85 13.15
C ALA A 186 1.95 -1.48 12.04
N LEU A 187 1.12 -0.67 11.37
CA LEU A 187 0.19 -1.13 10.36
C LEU A 187 0.88 -1.93 9.25
N GLN A 188 1.88 -1.34 8.63
CA GLN A 188 2.56 -1.96 7.48
C GLN A 188 3.34 -3.21 7.91
N THR A 189 3.96 -3.19 9.09
CA THR A 189 4.67 -4.35 9.61
C THR A 189 3.70 -5.52 9.86
N VAL A 190 2.59 -5.29 10.56
CA VAL A 190 1.60 -6.33 10.82
C VAL A 190 1.07 -6.92 9.51
N LEU A 191 0.82 -6.09 8.50
CA LEU A 191 0.36 -6.57 7.18
C LEU A 191 1.40 -7.44 6.47
N LEU A 192 2.68 -7.07 6.53
CA LEU A 192 3.77 -7.82 5.90
C LEU A 192 4.03 -9.17 6.58
N ILE A 193 3.91 -9.22 7.91
CA ILE A 193 4.17 -10.45 8.67
C ILE A 193 2.94 -11.34 8.85
N ALA A 194 1.73 -10.88 8.51
CA ALA A 194 0.48 -11.60 8.79
C ALA A 194 0.47 -13.03 8.23
N ALA A 195 0.96 -13.23 7.00
CA ALA A 195 1.05 -14.56 6.39
C ALA A 195 2.09 -15.44 7.11
N TYR A 196 3.25 -14.86 7.47
CA TYR A 196 4.30 -15.57 8.19
C TYR A 196 3.86 -15.94 9.61
N PHE A 197 3.15 -15.04 10.29
CA PHE A 197 2.51 -15.34 11.58
C PHE A 197 1.51 -16.50 11.45
N GLY A 198 0.65 -16.48 10.43
CA GLY A 198 -0.28 -17.57 10.16
C GLY A 198 0.41 -18.90 9.87
N GLU A 199 1.59 -18.87 9.24
CA GLU A 199 2.37 -20.07 8.97
C GLU A 199 3.03 -20.66 10.23
N GLN A 200 3.57 -19.82 11.10
CA GLN A 200 4.39 -20.24 12.23
C GLN A 200 3.60 -20.46 13.53
N GLU A 201 2.58 -19.62 13.79
CA GLU A 201 1.91 -19.55 15.10
C GLU A 201 0.57 -20.30 15.15
N ILE A 202 0.00 -20.68 13.99
CA ILE A 202 -1.30 -21.35 13.94
C ILE A 202 -1.11 -22.88 13.85
N LEU A 203 -1.87 -23.58 14.66
CA LEU A 203 -1.88 -25.04 14.71
C LEU A 203 -2.71 -25.63 13.57
N TRP A 204 -2.08 -25.76 12.39
CA TRP A 204 -2.67 -26.41 11.23
C TRP A 204 -2.60 -27.93 11.40
N LYS A 205 -3.60 -28.63 10.88
CA LYS A 205 -3.67 -30.09 10.94
C LYS A 205 -2.61 -30.77 10.06
N ASP A 206 -2.38 -30.20 8.89
CA ASP A 206 -1.42 -30.69 7.89
C ASP A 206 -0.96 -29.54 6.97
N THR A 207 0.00 -29.81 6.09
CA THR A 207 0.57 -28.82 5.15
C THR A 207 -0.46 -28.35 4.11
N GLU A 208 -1.39 -29.20 3.71
CA GLU A 208 -2.44 -28.83 2.75
C GLU A 208 -3.40 -27.82 3.40
N GLN A 209 -3.88 -28.12 4.61
CA GLN A 209 -4.73 -27.18 5.37
C GLN A 209 -4.01 -25.84 5.63
N LYS A 210 -2.70 -25.86 5.94
CA LYS A 210 -1.89 -24.66 6.10
C LYS A 210 -1.90 -23.81 4.83
N THR A 211 -1.54 -24.40 3.70
CA THR A 211 -1.47 -23.67 2.42
C THR A 211 -2.82 -23.10 2.02
N LEU A 212 -3.87 -23.91 2.05
CA LEU A 212 -5.22 -23.44 1.75
C LEU A 212 -5.72 -22.39 2.73
N GLY A 213 -5.43 -22.58 4.02
CA GLY A 213 -5.82 -21.65 5.08
C GLY A 213 -5.19 -20.27 4.93
N LEU A 214 -3.91 -20.21 4.57
CA LEU A 214 -3.22 -18.93 4.30
C LEU A 214 -3.80 -18.24 3.06
N ILE A 215 -4.07 -18.97 1.99
CA ILE A 215 -4.70 -18.42 0.78
C ILE A 215 -6.11 -17.89 1.10
N ILE A 216 -6.93 -18.65 1.81
CA ILE A 216 -8.27 -18.21 2.24
C ILE A 216 -8.18 -16.95 3.09
N SER A 217 -7.21 -16.87 4.02
CA SER A 217 -7.02 -15.70 4.86
C SER A 217 -6.67 -14.45 4.04
N ILE A 218 -5.79 -14.57 3.05
CA ILE A 218 -5.45 -13.46 2.14
C ILE A 218 -6.69 -13.01 1.35
N LEU A 219 -7.47 -13.95 0.83
CA LEU A 219 -8.71 -13.63 0.13
C LEU A 219 -9.74 -12.95 1.04
N LEU A 220 -9.92 -13.45 2.28
CA LEU A 220 -10.80 -12.84 3.27
C LEU A 220 -10.38 -11.42 3.60
N ILE A 221 -9.08 -11.18 3.85
CA ILE A 221 -8.55 -9.84 4.11
C ILE A 221 -8.96 -8.91 2.97
N GLN A 222 -8.73 -9.28 1.72
CA GLN A 222 -8.96 -8.41 0.56
C GLN A 222 -10.45 -8.18 0.30
N LEU A 223 -11.29 -9.23 0.37
CA LEU A 223 -12.73 -9.11 0.17
C LEU A 223 -13.37 -8.22 1.24
N ILE A 224 -12.98 -8.39 2.49
CA ILE A 224 -13.52 -7.60 3.59
C ILE A 224 -12.93 -6.19 3.59
N ALA A 225 -11.67 -6.01 3.17
CA ALA A 225 -11.05 -4.69 3.03
C ALA A 225 -11.77 -3.80 2.00
N MET A 226 -12.32 -4.38 0.94
CA MET A 226 -13.18 -3.67 0.00
C MET A 226 -14.38 -3.03 0.71
N VAL A 227 -15.08 -3.80 1.53
CA VAL A 227 -16.23 -3.32 2.33
C VAL A 227 -15.77 -2.32 3.39
N GLY A 228 -14.66 -2.63 4.08
CA GLY A 228 -14.06 -1.81 5.12
C GLY A 228 -13.67 -0.42 4.62
N ALA A 229 -13.10 -0.30 3.43
CA ALA A 229 -12.74 0.99 2.84
C ALA A 229 -13.97 1.88 2.63
N VAL A 230 -15.05 1.34 2.06
CA VAL A 230 -16.29 2.08 1.80
C VAL A 230 -16.99 2.44 3.11
N PHE A 231 -17.07 1.49 4.05
CA PHE A 231 -17.68 1.69 5.36
C PHE A 231 -16.96 2.77 6.18
N THR A 232 -15.62 2.77 6.16
CA THR A 232 -14.82 3.81 6.82
C THR A 232 -15.07 5.20 6.21
N ALA A 233 -15.16 5.32 4.88
CA ALA A 233 -15.50 6.59 4.25
C ALA A 233 -16.91 7.09 4.62
N TRP A 234 -17.84 6.19 4.86
CA TRP A 234 -19.16 6.55 5.37
C TRP A 234 -19.11 7.04 6.84
N ILE A 235 -18.32 6.38 7.69
CA ILE A 235 -18.11 6.81 9.09
C ILE A 235 -17.43 8.17 9.12
N SER A 236 -16.38 8.37 8.32
CA SER A 236 -15.61 9.62 8.29
C SER A 236 -16.46 10.83 7.91
N LYS A 237 -17.49 10.63 7.08
CA LYS A 237 -18.46 11.68 6.75
C LYS A 237 -19.31 12.12 7.96
N LYS A 238 -19.52 11.23 8.96
CA LYS A 238 -20.33 11.51 10.14
C LYS A 238 -19.54 12.12 11.30
N ILE A 239 -18.37 11.56 11.60
CA ILE A 239 -17.59 11.94 12.79
C ILE A 239 -16.27 12.65 12.44
N GLY A 240 -15.99 12.86 11.15
CA GLY A 240 -14.76 13.47 10.64
C GLY A 240 -13.59 12.48 10.49
N ASN A 241 -12.63 12.85 9.64
CA ASN A 241 -11.50 11.98 9.28
C ASN A 241 -10.61 11.64 10.47
N ILE A 242 -10.24 12.63 11.28
CA ILE A 242 -9.33 12.42 12.43
C ILE A 242 -9.94 11.49 13.46
N ASN A 243 -11.21 11.70 13.84
CA ASN A 243 -11.89 10.84 14.82
C ASN A 243 -12.03 9.42 14.29
N THR A 244 -12.28 9.25 12.99
CA THR A 244 -12.36 7.93 12.37
C THR A 244 -10.99 7.25 12.36
N LEU A 245 -9.90 7.97 12.07
CA LEU A 245 -8.55 7.41 12.15
C LEU A 245 -8.18 7.02 13.59
N ILE A 246 -8.58 7.80 14.59
CA ILE A 246 -8.40 7.43 16.02
C ILE A 246 -9.14 6.12 16.32
N LEU A 247 -10.42 6.02 15.91
CA LEU A 247 -11.22 4.80 16.10
C LEU A 247 -10.55 3.58 15.45
N LEU A 248 -10.04 3.72 14.22
CA LEU A 248 -9.34 2.64 13.52
C LEU A 248 -8.03 2.25 14.22
N ASN A 249 -7.26 3.20 14.75
CA ASN A 249 -6.05 2.91 15.52
C ASN A 249 -6.37 2.16 16.82
N VAL A 250 -7.43 2.57 17.54
CA VAL A 250 -7.89 1.85 18.72
C VAL A 250 -8.31 0.42 18.37
N PHE A 251 -9.02 0.24 17.26
CA PHE A 251 -9.41 -1.09 16.81
C PHE A 251 -8.18 -1.97 16.46
N TRP A 252 -7.17 -1.39 15.80
CA TRP A 252 -5.89 -2.07 15.54
C TRP A 252 -5.16 -2.47 16.82
N ALA A 253 -5.19 -1.61 17.85
CA ALA A 253 -4.62 -1.96 19.15
C ALA A 253 -5.31 -3.21 19.75
N PHE A 254 -6.65 -3.31 19.66
CA PHE A 254 -7.37 -4.52 20.08
C PHE A 254 -7.02 -5.74 19.23
N LEU A 255 -6.79 -5.58 17.91
CA LEU A 255 -6.34 -6.68 17.07
C LEU A 255 -4.97 -7.21 17.47
N CYS A 256 -4.04 -6.34 17.87
CA CYS A 256 -2.74 -6.75 18.41
C CYS A 256 -2.88 -7.59 19.69
N ILE A 257 -3.80 -7.20 20.59
CA ILE A 257 -4.12 -8.00 21.80
C ILE A 257 -4.73 -9.35 21.37
N GLY A 258 -5.69 -9.33 20.45
CA GLY A 258 -6.34 -10.55 19.96
C GLY A 258 -5.35 -11.53 19.32
N ALA A 259 -4.40 -11.03 18.53
CA ALA A 259 -3.39 -11.83 17.86
C ALA A 259 -2.53 -12.66 18.86
N PHE A 260 -2.35 -12.18 20.07
CA PHE A 260 -1.62 -12.90 21.11
C PHE A 260 -2.29 -14.23 21.50
N PHE A 261 -3.63 -14.30 21.45
CA PHE A 261 -4.40 -15.46 21.88
C PHE A 261 -4.77 -16.42 20.75
N ILE A 262 -4.59 -16.04 19.51
CA ILE A 262 -4.97 -16.83 18.34
C ILE A 262 -4.02 -18.02 18.17
N SER A 263 -4.60 -19.23 18.11
CA SER A 263 -3.84 -20.47 17.91
C SER A 263 -4.51 -21.44 16.91
N LYS A 264 -5.81 -21.26 16.66
CA LYS A 264 -6.58 -22.18 15.80
C LYS A 264 -6.90 -21.53 14.43
N PRO A 265 -7.03 -22.35 13.36
CA PRO A 265 -7.39 -21.86 12.05
C PRO A 265 -8.63 -20.97 11.99
N ASN A 266 -9.70 -21.36 12.68
CA ASN A 266 -10.95 -20.57 12.68
C ASN A 266 -10.77 -19.19 13.33
N GLU A 267 -9.99 -19.12 14.43
CA GLU A 267 -9.67 -17.87 15.10
C GLU A 267 -8.84 -16.96 14.17
N PHE A 268 -7.93 -17.55 13.39
CA PHE A 268 -7.11 -16.84 12.42
C PHE A 268 -7.95 -16.29 11.26
N TYR A 269 -8.95 -17.03 10.77
CA TYR A 269 -9.87 -16.54 9.73
C TYR A 269 -10.71 -15.34 10.23
N ILE A 270 -11.17 -15.39 11.48
CA ILE A 270 -11.90 -14.27 12.09
C ILE A 270 -10.99 -13.05 12.19
N ALA A 271 -9.76 -13.23 12.67
CA ALA A 271 -8.78 -12.15 12.74
C ALA A 271 -8.45 -11.58 11.35
N ALA A 272 -8.27 -12.42 10.34
CA ALA A 272 -8.05 -12.01 8.96
C ALA A 272 -9.22 -11.14 8.45
N GLY A 273 -10.46 -11.51 8.73
CA GLY A 273 -11.63 -10.71 8.42
C GLY A 273 -11.64 -9.34 9.12
N LEU A 274 -11.35 -9.31 10.40
CA LEU A 274 -11.29 -8.06 11.18
C LEU A 274 -10.13 -7.16 10.71
N VAL A 275 -8.95 -7.74 10.42
CA VAL A 275 -7.83 -7.03 9.80
C VAL A 275 -8.27 -6.41 8.46
N GLY A 276 -8.91 -7.19 7.59
CA GLY A 276 -9.45 -6.69 6.33
C GLY A 276 -10.35 -5.47 6.53
N LEU A 277 -11.30 -5.56 7.46
CA LEU A 277 -12.28 -4.50 7.73
C LEU A 277 -11.62 -3.15 8.04
N VAL A 278 -10.58 -3.14 8.84
CA VAL A 278 -9.90 -1.89 9.26
C VAL A 278 -8.75 -1.50 8.35
N MET A 279 -8.11 -2.45 7.68
CA MET A 279 -6.98 -2.21 6.77
C MET A 279 -7.36 -1.32 5.60
N GLY A 280 -8.42 -1.69 4.87
CA GLY A 280 -8.87 -0.92 3.71
C GLY A 280 -9.27 0.50 4.09
N GLY A 281 -9.92 0.63 5.24
CA GLY A 281 -10.36 1.92 5.77
C GLY A 281 -9.21 2.84 6.17
N ILE A 282 -8.29 2.37 6.98
CA ILE A 282 -7.17 3.21 7.49
C ILE A 282 -6.25 3.67 6.36
N GLN A 283 -5.99 2.82 5.37
CA GLN A 283 -5.16 3.19 4.22
C GLN A 283 -5.85 4.24 3.33
N ALA A 284 -7.11 4.02 3.00
CA ALA A 284 -7.88 4.93 2.15
C ALA A 284 -8.08 6.30 2.82
N LEU A 285 -8.40 6.29 4.12
CA LEU A 285 -8.67 7.50 4.88
C LEU A 285 -7.41 8.28 5.22
N SER A 286 -6.27 7.62 5.51
CA SER A 286 -4.99 8.30 5.73
C SER A 286 -4.57 9.09 4.49
N ARG A 287 -4.68 8.48 3.29
CA ARG A 287 -4.39 9.13 2.02
C ARG A 287 -5.29 10.35 1.77
N SER A 288 -6.59 10.20 1.93
CA SER A 288 -7.52 11.31 1.67
C SER A 288 -7.42 12.42 2.72
N THR A 289 -7.16 12.07 3.98
CA THR A 289 -6.93 13.04 5.04
C THR A 289 -5.70 13.90 4.76
N PHE A 290 -4.59 13.26 4.37
CA PHE A 290 -3.40 13.98 3.95
C PHE A 290 -3.68 14.87 2.74
N SER A 291 -4.37 14.35 1.72
CA SER A 291 -4.76 15.10 0.53
C SER A 291 -5.55 16.37 0.84
N LYS A 292 -6.48 16.32 1.80
CA LYS A 292 -7.27 17.47 2.23
C LYS A 292 -6.47 18.55 2.94
N MET A 293 -5.35 18.15 3.59
CA MET A 293 -4.46 19.08 4.30
C MET A 293 -3.50 19.81 3.37
N ILE A 294 -3.27 19.32 2.16
CA ILE A 294 -2.41 19.96 1.16
C ILE A 294 -3.04 21.32 0.79
N PRO A 295 -2.25 22.41 0.81
CA PRO A 295 -2.72 23.72 0.34
C PRO A 295 -3.09 23.65 -1.15
N LYS A 296 -3.79 24.67 -1.66
CA LYS A 296 -4.05 24.78 -3.10
C LYS A 296 -2.73 25.10 -3.80
N THR A 297 -2.12 24.09 -4.40
CA THR A 297 -0.82 24.16 -5.08
C THR A 297 -0.82 23.26 -6.30
N ASP A 298 0.06 23.58 -7.26
CA ASP A 298 0.35 22.72 -8.40
C ASP A 298 1.36 21.60 -8.04
N ASN A 299 2.05 21.72 -6.87
CA ASN A 299 3.14 20.85 -6.44
C ASN A 299 2.64 19.60 -5.67
N THR A 300 1.49 19.08 -6.06
CA THR A 300 0.82 17.98 -5.35
C THR A 300 1.67 16.69 -5.32
N THR A 301 2.52 16.47 -6.33
CA THR A 301 3.37 15.28 -6.42
C THR A 301 4.49 15.33 -5.38
N SER A 302 5.09 16.50 -5.17
CA SER A 302 6.12 16.71 -4.15
C SER A 302 5.56 16.49 -2.75
N TYR A 303 4.37 17.00 -2.44
CA TYR A 303 3.69 16.73 -1.16
C TYR A 303 3.47 15.24 -0.95
N PHE A 304 2.92 14.52 -1.93
CA PHE A 304 2.70 13.08 -1.83
C PHE A 304 4.00 12.27 -1.76
N SER A 305 5.11 12.79 -2.29
CA SER A 305 6.40 12.14 -2.13
C SER A 305 6.87 12.13 -0.68
N PHE A 306 6.63 13.20 0.10
CA PHE A 306 6.92 13.21 1.53
C PHE A 306 6.02 12.26 2.33
N TYR A 307 4.75 12.17 1.97
CA TYR A 307 3.84 11.18 2.55
C TYR A 307 4.35 9.76 2.30
N ASP A 308 4.75 9.45 1.05
CA ASP A 308 5.26 8.13 0.67
C ASP A 308 6.60 7.83 1.36
N VAL A 309 7.54 8.77 1.41
CA VAL A 309 8.81 8.60 2.15
C VAL A 309 8.54 8.32 3.62
N THR A 310 7.63 9.05 4.25
CA THR A 310 7.22 8.81 5.64
C THR A 310 6.74 7.36 5.82
N GLN A 311 5.90 6.88 4.91
CA GLN A 311 5.42 5.49 4.93
C GLN A 311 6.56 4.48 4.72
N LYS A 312 7.49 4.71 3.77
CA LYS A 312 8.60 3.77 3.52
C LYS A 312 9.58 3.68 4.69
N VAL A 313 9.93 4.83 5.27
CA VAL A 313 10.79 4.86 6.46
C VAL A 313 10.10 4.18 7.63
N SER A 314 8.78 4.36 7.78
CA SER A 314 8.00 3.70 8.83
C SER A 314 8.01 2.17 8.67
N ILE A 315 7.94 1.64 7.45
CA ILE A 315 8.05 0.20 7.18
C ILE A 315 9.42 -0.34 7.63
N VAL A 316 10.50 0.34 7.24
CA VAL A 316 11.86 -0.10 7.60
C VAL A 316 12.03 -0.14 9.12
N ILE A 317 11.61 0.91 9.81
CA ILE A 317 11.71 0.97 11.28
C ILE A 317 10.82 -0.07 11.95
N GLY A 318 9.57 -0.22 11.49
CA GLY A 318 8.64 -1.21 12.04
C GLY A 318 9.15 -2.64 11.88
N MET A 319 9.63 -3.00 10.69
CA MET A 319 10.19 -4.32 10.41
C MET A 319 11.47 -4.59 11.20
N SER A 320 12.36 -3.60 11.32
CA SER A 320 13.58 -3.72 12.14
C SER A 320 13.26 -3.93 13.61
N LEU A 321 12.28 -3.19 14.14
CA LEU A 321 11.82 -3.34 15.52
C LEU A 321 11.17 -4.72 15.73
N PHE A 322 10.34 -5.16 14.80
CA PHE A 322 9.74 -6.49 14.85
C PHE A 322 10.81 -7.58 14.93
N ALA A 323 11.78 -7.56 14.00
CA ALA A 323 12.85 -8.54 13.96
C ALA A 323 13.72 -8.52 15.25
N PHE A 324 14.01 -7.32 15.77
CA PHE A 324 14.78 -7.17 17.01
C PHE A 324 14.06 -7.77 18.23
N ILE A 325 12.74 -7.51 18.34
CA ILE A 325 11.95 -8.04 19.47
C ILE A 325 11.77 -9.55 19.34
N ASP A 326 11.51 -10.04 18.12
CA ASP A 326 11.37 -11.47 17.84
C ASP A 326 12.67 -12.21 18.19
N GLN A 327 13.82 -11.66 17.84
CA GLN A 327 15.13 -12.23 18.18
C GLN A 327 15.39 -12.29 19.68
N ILE A 328 14.98 -11.25 20.43
CA ILE A 328 15.21 -11.21 21.89
C ILE A 328 14.22 -12.10 22.65
N THR A 329 12.96 -12.09 22.24
CA THR A 329 11.89 -12.77 22.98
C THR A 329 11.64 -14.20 22.51
N GLY A 330 12.11 -14.54 21.29
CA GLY A 330 11.83 -15.81 20.64
C GLY A 330 10.34 -16.01 20.33
N SER A 331 9.56 -14.91 20.22
CA SER A 331 8.11 -14.97 20.06
C SER A 331 7.57 -13.86 19.17
N MET A 332 7.02 -14.22 18.03
CA MET A 332 6.32 -13.30 17.13
C MET A 332 5.14 -12.60 17.82
N ARG A 333 4.47 -13.30 18.75
CA ARG A 333 3.32 -12.74 19.49
C ARG A 333 3.73 -11.54 20.33
N ASN A 334 4.90 -11.64 21.02
CA ASN A 334 5.45 -10.51 21.78
C ASN A 334 5.79 -9.34 20.86
N SER A 335 6.33 -9.61 19.68
CA SER A 335 6.66 -8.58 18.69
C SER A 335 5.40 -7.83 18.21
N ILE A 336 4.29 -8.55 17.99
CA ILE A 336 3.02 -7.94 17.63
C ILE A 336 2.44 -7.10 18.76
N LEU A 337 2.55 -7.56 20.01
CA LEU A 337 2.06 -6.78 21.17
C LEU A 337 2.73 -5.42 21.31
N VAL A 338 3.99 -5.29 20.93
CA VAL A 338 4.67 -3.98 20.99
C VAL A 338 4.01 -2.97 20.05
N PHE A 339 3.45 -3.41 18.91
CA PHE A 339 2.76 -2.51 18.00
C PHE A 339 1.44 -1.95 18.54
N LEU A 340 0.85 -2.58 19.57
CA LEU A 340 -0.25 -1.97 20.33
C LEU A 340 0.14 -0.57 20.82
N VAL A 341 1.36 -0.40 21.35
CA VAL A 341 1.86 0.89 21.85
C VAL A 341 1.91 1.92 20.71
N PHE A 342 2.34 1.51 19.52
CA PHE A 342 2.39 2.40 18.34
C PHE A 342 1.00 2.87 17.92
N PHE A 343 -0.01 1.98 17.92
CA PHE A 343 -1.38 2.36 17.62
C PHE A 343 -1.97 3.29 18.68
N VAL A 344 -1.69 3.07 19.95
CA VAL A 344 -2.13 3.95 21.05
C VAL A 344 -1.48 5.32 20.95
N ILE A 345 -0.15 5.38 20.72
CA ILE A 345 0.56 6.64 20.53
C ILE A 345 0.04 7.36 19.27
N GLY A 346 -0.15 6.63 18.17
CA GLY A 346 -0.72 7.17 16.94
C GLY A 346 -2.10 7.80 17.15
N ALA A 347 -3.00 7.10 17.87
CA ALA A 347 -4.31 7.62 18.25
C ALA A 347 -4.22 8.88 19.12
N TYR A 348 -3.33 8.88 20.13
CA TYR A 348 -3.08 10.04 20.97
C TYR A 348 -2.52 11.23 20.18
N MET A 349 -1.56 11.01 19.28
CA MET A 349 -1.02 12.08 18.45
C MET A 349 -2.08 12.66 17.50
N LEU A 350 -2.96 11.83 16.94
CA LEU A 350 -4.08 12.26 16.11
C LEU A 350 -5.07 13.12 16.91
N SER A 351 -5.34 12.79 18.19
CA SER A 351 -6.26 13.58 19.03
C SER A 351 -5.78 15.00 19.30
N ASN A 352 -4.48 15.27 19.16
CA ASN A 352 -3.88 16.60 19.29
C ASN A 352 -3.98 17.45 18.00
N ILE A 353 -4.62 16.93 16.96
CA ILE A 353 -4.88 17.66 15.71
C ILE A 353 -6.25 18.32 15.83
N ARG A 354 -6.29 19.67 15.82
CA ARG A 354 -7.57 20.40 15.85
C ARG A 354 -8.28 20.23 14.50
N THR A 355 -9.50 19.73 14.55
CA THR A 355 -10.33 19.43 13.37
C THR A 355 -10.82 20.66 12.59
N ASN A 356 -10.78 21.85 13.19
CA ASN A 356 -11.25 23.09 12.57
C ASN A 356 -10.40 23.55 11.36
N ASN A 357 -9.30 22.85 11.05
CA ASN A 357 -8.35 23.20 9.99
C ASN A 357 -8.31 22.18 8.83
N ILE A 358 -9.25 21.27 8.76
CA ILE A 358 -9.41 20.24 7.71
C ILE A 358 -10.78 20.40 7.02
#